data_897135b1abcba5872c8484b603009356
#
_entry.id   897135b1abcba5872c8484b603009356
#
_cell.length_a   1.000
_cell.length_b   1.000
_cell.length_c   1.000
_cell.angle_alpha   90.00
_cell.angle_beta   90.00
_cell.angle_gamma   90.00
#
_symmetry.space_group_name_H-M   'P 1'
#
loop_
_entity.id
_entity.type
_entity.pdbx_description
1 polymer ?
#
loop_
_entity_poly.entity_id
_entity_poly.type
_entity_poly.pdbx_seq_one_letter_code
_entity_poly.pdbx_strand_id
1 'polypeptide(L)'
;MKSVLGIIIAFDNDNDLRELTEHRTVAAVQWGGRYRIVDFMLSNMVNSGIYRVGILMKDKYQSLIDHVGNAKDWDLSRKNSGVTILPPYSYSKKASPLVTGEYRGKIDALAGAVDFLQKNKADYVVIADGDIVANIPLDEVIERHEKSGADLTMVCTKKQKDSPFTTYVELNRRKEAVDIRVGDSNDGKCKHVSLGVYVMNRQYLIHMLSDCVTHNCIH
;
A
#
# COMPACT_ATOMS: atom_id res chain seq x y z
N MET A 1 -8.88 21.25 -2.26
CA MET A 1 -8.11 20.02 -2.17
C MET A 1 -9.07 18.86 -2.35
N LYS A 2 -8.77 17.94 -3.26
CA LYS A 2 -9.57 16.72 -3.43
C LYS A 2 -9.40 15.82 -2.20
N SER A 3 -10.42 15.04 -1.90
CA SER A 3 -10.38 14.12 -0.76
C SER A 3 -9.56 12.87 -1.08
N VAL A 4 -8.69 12.45 -0.16
CA VAL A 4 -7.78 11.33 -0.34
C VAL A 4 -7.95 10.31 0.78
N LEU A 5 -7.90 9.04 0.43
CA LEU A 5 -7.95 7.89 1.30
C LEU A 5 -6.59 7.18 1.27
N GLY A 6 -6.08 6.74 2.41
CA GLY A 6 -4.88 5.93 2.51
C GLY A 6 -5.19 4.46 2.65
N ILE A 7 -4.40 3.60 2.01
CA ILE A 7 -4.34 2.16 2.28
C ILE A 7 -2.88 1.79 2.50
N ILE A 8 -2.58 1.18 3.65
CA ILE A 8 -1.27 0.61 3.95
C ILE A 8 -1.39 -0.91 3.86
N ILE A 9 -0.54 -1.53 3.05
CA ILE A 9 -0.41 -2.99 2.95
C ILE A 9 0.66 -3.41 3.94
N ALA A 10 0.26 -4.01 5.05
CA ALA A 10 1.12 -4.33 6.19
C ALA A 10 1.40 -5.83 6.32
N PHE A 11 1.55 -6.51 5.20
CA PHE A 11 1.98 -7.91 5.13
C PHE A 11 2.99 -8.09 4.00
N ASP A 12 3.85 -9.08 4.18
CA ASP A 12 4.95 -9.36 3.28
C ASP A 12 4.84 -10.79 2.73
N ASN A 13 5.45 -10.99 1.56
CA ASN A 13 5.71 -12.33 1.05
C ASN A 13 7.15 -12.77 1.35
N ASP A 14 7.91 -11.97 2.14
CA ASP A 14 9.35 -12.14 2.29
C ASP A 14 9.75 -12.39 3.75
N ASN A 15 10.57 -13.43 3.96
CA ASN A 15 11.10 -13.81 5.26
C ASN A 15 12.56 -13.35 5.46
N ASP A 16 13.01 -12.33 4.75
CA ASP A 16 14.41 -11.88 4.76
C ASP A 16 14.89 -11.40 6.14
N LEU A 17 13.97 -11.00 7.03
CA LEU A 17 14.30 -10.56 8.38
C LEU A 17 14.29 -11.70 9.43
N ARG A 18 14.12 -12.95 9.00
CA ARG A 18 14.26 -14.17 9.81
C ARG A 18 13.58 -14.05 11.20
N GLU A 19 14.34 -14.12 12.27
CA GLU A 19 13.85 -14.13 13.65
C GLU A 19 13.06 -12.86 14.02
N LEU A 20 13.34 -11.72 13.36
CA LEU A 20 12.61 -10.47 13.59
C LEU A 20 11.15 -10.54 13.12
N THR A 21 10.88 -11.39 12.14
CA THR A 21 9.54 -11.57 11.54
C THR A 21 8.90 -12.92 11.84
N GLU A 22 9.46 -13.71 12.74
CA GLU A 22 8.89 -14.99 13.14
C GLU A 22 7.47 -14.85 13.72
N HIS A 23 7.24 -13.81 14.55
CA HIS A 23 5.96 -13.58 15.25
C HIS A 23 5.29 -12.24 14.90
N ARG A 24 5.80 -11.51 13.92
CA ARG A 24 5.27 -10.19 13.52
C ARG A 24 5.55 -9.90 12.05
N THR A 25 4.73 -9.05 11.46
CA THR A 25 4.98 -8.55 10.09
C THR A 25 6.17 -7.59 10.08
N VAL A 26 6.83 -7.37 8.93
CA VAL A 26 7.89 -6.38 8.77
C VAL A 26 7.42 -4.99 9.20
N ALA A 27 6.19 -4.62 8.84
CA ALA A 27 5.57 -3.35 9.26
C ALA A 27 5.57 -3.13 10.79
N ALA A 28 5.56 -4.22 11.58
CA ALA A 28 5.59 -4.18 13.05
C ALA A 28 6.98 -4.30 13.65
N VAL A 29 8.04 -4.43 12.85
CA VAL A 29 9.43 -4.50 13.35
C VAL A 29 9.83 -3.15 13.93
N GLN A 30 10.53 -3.19 15.06
CA GLN A 30 11.04 -2.00 15.73
C GLN A 30 12.16 -1.34 14.93
N TRP A 31 12.11 -0.02 14.83
CA TRP A 31 13.10 0.80 14.17
C TRP A 31 13.54 1.98 15.05
N GLY A 32 14.84 2.19 15.19
CA GLY A 32 15.35 3.31 15.98
C GLY A 32 14.95 3.29 17.45
N GLY A 33 14.68 2.12 18.03
CA GLY A 33 14.38 1.88 19.42
C GLY A 33 12.91 2.09 19.82
N ARG A 34 12.26 3.17 19.36
CA ARG A 34 10.88 3.53 19.77
C ARG A 34 9.84 3.27 18.70
N TYR A 35 10.18 3.50 17.45
CA TYR A 35 9.27 3.43 16.32
C TYR A 35 9.13 2.01 15.79
N ARG A 36 8.08 1.78 15.01
CA ARG A 36 7.95 0.63 14.12
C ARG A 36 7.95 1.10 12.66
N ILE A 37 8.23 0.21 11.74
CA ILE A 37 8.36 0.58 10.32
C ILE A 37 7.09 1.23 9.79
N VAL A 38 5.90 0.75 10.17
CA VAL A 38 4.61 1.33 9.77
C VAL A 38 4.43 2.79 10.16
N ASP A 39 5.11 3.25 11.23
CA ASP A 39 4.97 4.62 11.76
C ASP A 39 5.41 5.66 10.74
N PHE A 40 6.40 5.32 9.91
CA PHE A 40 6.89 6.21 8.86
C PHE A 40 5.81 6.47 7.81
N MET A 41 5.11 5.42 7.36
CA MET A 41 4.05 5.59 6.36
C MET A 41 2.81 6.25 6.96
N LEU A 42 2.41 5.92 8.18
CA LEU A 42 1.33 6.63 8.89
C LEU A 42 1.65 8.12 9.04
N SER A 43 2.89 8.46 9.41
CA SER A 43 3.34 9.85 9.52
C SER A 43 3.33 10.56 8.17
N ASN A 44 3.81 9.92 7.09
CA ASN A 44 3.73 10.48 5.74
C ASN A 44 2.29 10.79 5.32
N MET A 45 1.35 9.88 5.62
CA MET A 45 -0.07 10.08 5.31
C MET A 45 -0.65 11.27 6.07
N VAL A 46 -0.45 11.32 7.38
CA VAL A 46 -0.98 12.41 8.21
C VAL A 46 -0.35 13.76 7.85
N ASN A 47 0.95 13.81 7.65
CA ASN A 47 1.67 15.03 7.25
C ASN A 47 1.20 15.56 5.89
N SER A 48 0.70 14.67 5.03
CA SER A 48 0.14 15.01 3.71
C SER A 48 -1.39 15.19 3.72
N GLY A 49 -2.02 15.29 4.92
CA GLY A 49 -3.45 15.55 5.06
C GLY A 49 -4.35 14.33 4.81
N ILE A 50 -3.80 13.12 4.81
CA ILE A 50 -4.56 11.88 4.64
C ILE A 50 -4.93 11.33 6.01
N TYR A 51 -6.15 11.62 6.47
CA TYR A 51 -6.61 11.28 7.83
C TYR A 51 -7.53 10.05 7.88
N ARG A 52 -7.84 9.40 6.77
CA ARG A 52 -8.55 8.12 6.73
C ARG A 52 -7.64 7.08 6.14
N VAL A 53 -7.25 6.11 6.94
CA VAL A 53 -6.26 5.11 6.56
C VAL A 53 -6.79 3.72 6.87
N GLY A 54 -6.84 2.86 5.85
CA GLY A 54 -7.05 1.43 6.02
C GLY A 54 -5.71 0.71 6.13
N ILE A 55 -5.55 -0.19 7.08
CA ILE A 55 -4.36 -1.05 7.17
C ILE A 55 -4.78 -2.48 6.84
N LEU A 56 -4.34 -2.97 5.68
CA LEU A 56 -4.52 -4.35 5.25
C LEU A 56 -3.51 -5.24 5.97
N MET A 57 -4.01 -6.29 6.59
CA MET A 57 -3.21 -7.27 7.33
C MET A 57 -3.52 -8.67 6.82
N LYS A 58 -2.57 -9.58 6.95
CA LYS A 58 -2.73 -10.99 6.55
C LYS A 58 -2.55 -11.92 7.74
N ASP A 59 -1.34 -12.07 8.19
CA ASP A 59 -0.93 -12.94 9.30
C ASP A 59 -0.04 -12.19 10.29
N LYS A 60 0.30 -12.80 11.43
CA LYS A 60 1.21 -12.25 12.45
C LYS A 60 0.93 -10.78 12.85
N TYR A 61 -0.32 -10.35 12.75
CA TYR A 61 -0.71 -8.94 12.86
C TYR A 61 -0.94 -8.46 14.30
N GLN A 62 -0.96 -9.34 15.29
CA GLN A 62 -1.29 -8.96 16.68
C GLN A 62 -0.39 -7.83 17.19
N SER A 63 0.93 -7.99 17.00
CA SER A 63 1.90 -6.97 17.41
C SER A 63 1.69 -5.62 16.71
N LEU A 64 1.18 -5.61 15.47
CA LEU A 64 0.85 -4.39 14.74
C LEU A 64 -0.41 -3.73 15.29
N ILE A 65 -1.46 -4.51 15.57
CA ILE A 65 -2.70 -4.01 16.18
C ILE A 65 -2.41 -3.40 17.56
N ASP A 66 -1.63 -4.09 18.39
CA ASP A 66 -1.28 -3.60 19.73
C ASP A 66 -0.51 -2.28 19.67
N HIS A 67 0.34 -2.09 18.66
CA HIS A 67 1.10 -0.87 18.48
C HIS A 67 0.25 0.28 17.92
N VAL A 68 -0.49 0.03 16.85
CA VAL A 68 -1.35 1.05 16.23
C VAL A 68 -2.46 1.47 17.20
N GLY A 69 -2.99 0.50 17.96
CA GLY A 69 -4.01 0.74 18.96
C GLY A 69 -5.19 1.56 18.42
N ASN A 70 -5.45 2.70 19.03
CA ASN A 70 -6.47 3.65 18.59
C ASN A 70 -5.92 4.76 17.68
N ALA A 71 -4.67 4.64 17.22
CA ALA A 71 -3.98 5.59 16.36
C ALA A 71 -3.94 7.04 16.87
N LYS A 72 -4.00 7.23 18.19
CA LYS A 72 -4.02 8.53 18.86
C LYS A 72 -2.71 9.29 18.65
N ASP A 73 -1.59 8.60 18.56
CA ASP A 73 -0.26 9.18 18.39
C ASP A 73 -0.10 9.92 17.04
N TRP A 74 -0.95 9.59 16.07
CA TRP A 74 -1.03 10.26 14.76
C TRP A 74 -2.25 11.18 14.62
N ASP A 75 -2.99 11.49 15.71
CA ASP A 75 -4.26 12.25 15.68
C ASP A 75 -5.33 11.61 14.75
N LEU A 76 -5.26 10.30 14.56
CA LEU A 76 -6.18 9.50 13.74
C LEU A 76 -7.31 8.84 14.56
N SER A 77 -7.61 9.37 15.75
CA SER A 77 -8.68 8.85 16.63
C SER A 77 -9.99 9.66 16.57
N ARG A 78 -10.12 10.55 15.59
CA ARG A 78 -11.30 11.44 15.46
C ARG A 78 -12.48 10.73 14.82
N LYS A 79 -13.70 11.17 15.11
CA LYS A 79 -14.97 10.55 14.68
C LYS A 79 -15.12 10.38 13.15
N ASN A 80 -14.56 11.28 12.35
CA ASN A 80 -14.65 11.27 10.88
C ASN A 80 -13.31 11.00 10.17
N SER A 81 -12.27 10.67 10.92
CA SER A 81 -10.94 10.30 10.45
C SER A 81 -10.44 9.16 11.33
N GLY A 82 -9.53 8.36 10.84
CA GLY A 82 -8.97 7.32 11.69
C GLY A 82 -8.34 6.18 10.91
N VAL A 83 -7.72 5.31 11.69
CA VAL A 83 -7.22 4.04 11.18
C VAL A 83 -8.31 2.98 11.27
N THR A 84 -8.52 2.28 10.18
CA THR A 84 -9.38 1.10 10.10
C THR A 84 -8.52 -0.12 9.86
N ILE A 85 -8.54 -1.07 10.78
CA ILE A 85 -7.89 -2.35 10.58
C ILE A 85 -8.74 -3.17 9.63
N LEU A 86 -8.12 -3.71 8.60
CA LEU A 86 -8.74 -4.54 7.57
C LEU A 86 -8.13 -5.95 7.61
N PRO A 87 -8.63 -6.82 8.51
CA PRO A 87 -8.12 -8.18 8.65
C PRO A 87 -8.62 -9.07 7.49
N PRO A 88 -7.97 -10.20 7.19
CA PRO A 88 -8.28 -11.04 6.03
C PRO A 88 -9.71 -11.62 6.01
N TYR A 89 -10.38 -11.61 7.14
CA TYR A 89 -11.76 -12.15 7.29
C TYR A 89 -12.86 -11.08 7.15
N SER A 90 -12.52 -9.83 6.81
CA SER A 90 -13.48 -8.70 6.77
C SER A 90 -14.42 -8.72 5.55
N TYR A 91 -14.54 -9.88 4.87
CA TYR A 91 -15.16 -9.89 3.55
C TYR A 91 -16.61 -10.16 3.52
N SER A 92 -17.28 -9.29 2.81
CA SER A 92 -18.64 -9.49 2.37
C SER A 92 -18.72 -10.82 1.61
N LYS A 93 -19.66 -11.68 2.00
CA LYS A 93 -20.01 -12.95 1.32
C LYS A 93 -20.30 -12.82 -0.19
N LYS A 94 -20.17 -11.61 -0.75
CA LYS A 94 -20.41 -11.27 -2.16
C LYS A 94 -19.15 -11.23 -3.02
N ALA A 95 -17.97 -11.15 -2.44
CA ALA A 95 -16.71 -11.16 -3.17
C ALA A 95 -16.20 -12.59 -3.25
N SER A 96 -16.48 -13.27 -4.33
CA SER A 96 -15.99 -14.58 -4.77
C SER A 96 -16.02 -15.74 -3.74
N PRO A 97 -16.63 -16.88 -4.05
CA PRO A 97 -16.61 -18.08 -3.21
C PRO A 97 -15.23 -18.75 -3.10
N LEU A 98 -14.20 -18.19 -3.73
CA LEU A 98 -12.84 -18.72 -3.77
C LEU A 98 -11.90 -18.14 -2.70
N VAL A 99 -12.36 -17.21 -1.84
CA VAL A 99 -11.51 -16.61 -0.81
C VAL A 99 -11.44 -17.56 0.39
N THR A 100 -10.39 -18.37 0.41
CA THR A 100 -10.09 -19.35 1.47
C THR A 100 -9.41 -18.70 2.70
N GLY A 101 -9.71 -17.47 3.04
CA GLY A 101 -9.20 -16.84 4.27
C GLY A 101 -7.74 -16.34 4.23
N GLU A 102 -6.98 -16.64 3.19
CA GLU A 102 -5.63 -16.13 2.99
C GLU A 102 -5.52 -15.33 1.68
N TYR A 103 -4.94 -14.14 1.76
CA TYR A 103 -4.63 -13.36 0.57
C TYR A 103 -3.52 -14.03 -0.25
N ARG A 104 -3.75 -14.20 -1.55
CA ARG A 104 -2.77 -14.75 -2.49
C ARG A 104 -1.75 -13.69 -2.92
N GLY A 105 -2.12 -12.42 -2.84
CA GLY A 105 -1.26 -11.29 -3.20
C GLY A 105 -1.90 -9.95 -2.84
N LYS A 106 -1.21 -8.87 -3.20
CA LYS A 106 -1.67 -7.49 -2.90
C LYS A 106 -3.00 -7.14 -3.58
N ILE A 107 -3.23 -7.61 -4.79
CA ILE A 107 -4.50 -7.37 -5.51
C ILE A 107 -5.67 -8.06 -4.81
N ASP A 108 -5.48 -9.29 -4.37
CA ASP A 108 -6.49 -10.05 -3.62
C ASP A 108 -6.84 -9.34 -2.29
N ALA A 109 -5.83 -8.83 -1.59
CA ALA A 109 -6.02 -8.05 -0.37
C ALA A 109 -6.75 -6.73 -0.62
N LEU A 110 -6.42 -6.03 -1.71
CA LEU A 110 -7.09 -4.80 -2.11
C LEU A 110 -8.54 -5.05 -2.54
N ALA A 111 -8.81 -6.15 -3.27
CA ALA A 111 -10.17 -6.57 -3.59
C ALA A 111 -10.99 -6.74 -2.33
N GLY A 112 -10.31 -7.23 -1.35
CA GLY A 112 -10.74 -7.34 -0.04
C GLY A 112 -11.08 -6.03 0.66
N ALA A 113 -10.52 -4.92 0.38
CA ALA A 113 -10.83 -3.60 0.91
C ALA A 113 -11.95 -2.87 0.17
N VAL A 114 -12.60 -3.48 -0.83
CA VAL A 114 -13.61 -2.80 -1.67
C VAL A 114 -14.74 -2.18 -0.83
N ASP A 115 -15.23 -2.86 0.20
CA ASP A 115 -16.25 -2.30 1.09
C ASP A 115 -15.74 -1.04 1.82
N PHE A 116 -14.49 -1.03 2.26
CA PHE A 116 -13.87 0.13 2.87
C PHE A 116 -13.73 1.27 1.87
N LEU A 117 -13.31 0.98 0.64
CA LEU A 117 -13.21 1.95 -0.45
C LEU A 117 -14.58 2.54 -0.81
N GLN A 118 -15.64 1.74 -0.83
CA GLN A 118 -17.00 2.19 -1.16
C GLN A 118 -17.62 3.06 -0.06
N LYS A 119 -17.42 2.69 1.21
CA LYS A 119 -17.94 3.44 2.37
C LYS A 119 -17.27 4.78 2.55
N ASN A 120 -15.99 4.90 2.20
CA ASN A 120 -15.21 6.12 2.36
C ASN A 120 -15.14 6.89 1.05
N LYS A 121 -16.04 7.85 0.87
CA LYS A 121 -16.04 8.72 -0.32
C LYS A 121 -14.76 9.55 -0.35
N ALA A 122 -13.95 9.32 -1.36
CA ALA A 122 -12.73 10.06 -1.66
C ALA A 122 -12.55 10.13 -3.17
N ASP A 123 -11.81 11.12 -3.66
CA ASP A 123 -11.50 11.26 -5.09
C ASP A 123 -10.35 10.32 -5.47
N TYR A 124 -9.31 10.29 -4.62
CA TYR A 124 -8.11 9.50 -4.83
C TYR A 124 -7.85 8.52 -3.69
N VAL A 125 -7.04 7.52 -3.98
CA VAL A 125 -6.47 6.58 -3.02
C VAL A 125 -4.96 6.59 -3.15
N VAL A 126 -4.27 6.71 -2.01
CA VAL A 126 -2.86 6.40 -1.88
C VAL A 126 -2.74 4.99 -1.33
N ILE A 127 -2.11 4.10 -2.09
CA ILE A 127 -1.78 2.74 -1.68
C ILE A 127 -0.30 2.71 -1.39
N ALA A 128 0.10 2.23 -0.24
CA ALA A 128 1.50 2.18 0.17
C ALA A 128 1.83 0.86 0.88
N ASP A 129 3.03 0.35 0.63
CA ASP A 129 3.58 -0.76 1.41
C ASP A 129 3.94 -0.26 2.82
N GLY A 130 3.69 -1.09 3.82
CA GLY A 130 3.92 -0.76 5.24
C GLY A 130 5.34 -1.05 5.73
N ASP A 131 6.21 -1.55 4.87
CA ASP A 131 7.60 -1.94 5.15
C ASP A 131 8.63 -0.89 4.72
N ILE A 132 8.19 0.33 4.41
CA ILE A 132 9.02 1.40 3.87
C ILE A 132 9.42 2.39 4.95
N VAL A 133 10.72 2.63 5.08
CA VAL A 133 11.30 3.68 5.90
C VAL A 133 11.77 4.82 5.00
N ALA A 134 10.89 5.78 4.75
CA ALA A 134 11.17 6.95 3.93
C ALA A 134 10.29 8.13 4.35
N ASN A 135 10.80 9.34 4.14
CA ASN A 135 10.01 10.57 4.23
C ASN A 135 9.53 10.94 2.82
N ILE A 136 8.24 10.76 2.56
CA ILE A 136 7.63 10.96 1.24
C ILE A 136 6.55 12.04 1.37
N PRO A 137 6.69 13.19 0.71
CA PRO A 137 5.65 14.23 0.65
C PRO A 137 4.52 13.76 -0.29
N LEU A 138 3.54 13.01 0.26
CA LEU A 138 2.45 12.40 -0.52
C LEU A 138 1.51 13.46 -1.12
N ASP A 139 1.39 14.63 -0.50
CA ASP A 139 0.66 15.79 -1.04
C ASP A 139 1.24 16.25 -2.39
N GLU A 140 2.57 16.34 -2.52
CA GLU A 140 3.22 16.65 -3.79
C GLU A 140 3.01 15.55 -4.84
N VAL A 141 3.00 14.28 -4.41
CA VAL A 141 2.74 13.14 -5.31
C VAL A 141 1.31 13.20 -5.84
N ILE A 142 0.33 13.48 -4.97
CA ILE A 142 -1.08 13.63 -5.31
C ILE A 142 -1.28 14.81 -6.29
N GLU A 143 -0.69 15.97 -5.98
CA GLU A 143 -0.75 17.13 -6.87
C GLU A 143 -0.18 16.84 -8.24
N ARG A 144 0.92 16.09 -8.31
CA ARG A 144 1.52 15.67 -9.58
C ARG A 144 0.63 14.70 -10.34
N HIS A 145 -0.01 13.75 -9.64
CA HIS A 145 -0.99 12.84 -10.22
C HIS A 145 -2.15 13.61 -10.85
N GLU A 146 -2.74 14.58 -10.13
CA GLU A 146 -3.80 15.44 -10.64
C GLU A 146 -3.40 16.20 -11.91
N LYS A 147 -2.20 16.77 -11.91
CA LYS A 147 -1.69 17.57 -13.06
C LYS A 147 -1.36 16.71 -14.27
N SER A 148 -0.93 15.47 -14.06
CA SER A 148 -0.54 14.58 -15.15
C SER A 148 -1.74 13.98 -15.89
N GLY A 149 -2.89 13.84 -15.21
CA GLY A 149 -4.05 13.13 -15.73
C GLY A 149 -3.82 11.63 -15.94
N ALA A 150 -2.77 11.07 -15.33
CA ALA A 150 -2.44 9.66 -15.43
C ALA A 150 -3.45 8.79 -14.64
N ASP A 151 -3.71 7.58 -15.09
CA ASP A 151 -4.56 6.62 -14.37
C ASP A 151 -3.91 6.13 -13.08
N LEU A 152 -2.58 5.96 -13.09
CA LEU A 152 -1.75 5.53 -11.97
C LEU A 152 -0.47 6.38 -11.91
N THR A 153 -0.13 6.86 -10.72
CA THR A 153 1.18 7.45 -10.41
C THR A 153 1.91 6.57 -9.41
N MET A 154 3.16 6.24 -9.71
CA MET A 154 4.03 5.39 -8.89
C MET A 154 5.21 6.21 -8.36
N VAL A 155 5.53 6.04 -7.09
CA VAL A 155 6.75 6.61 -6.51
C VAL A 155 7.92 5.66 -6.75
N CYS A 156 8.96 6.18 -7.40
CA CYS A 156 10.15 5.41 -7.75
C CYS A 156 11.41 6.07 -7.20
N THR A 157 12.42 5.24 -6.93
CA THR A 157 13.78 5.68 -6.63
C THR A 157 14.76 5.10 -7.64
N LYS A 158 16.01 5.59 -7.61
CA LYS A 158 17.07 5.00 -8.43
C LYS A 158 17.43 3.62 -7.89
N LYS A 159 17.62 2.68 -8.81
CA LYS A 159 18.09 1.34 -8.48
C LYS A 159 19.43 1.40 -7.77
N GLN A 160 19.56 0.69 -6.65
CA GLN A 160 20.81 0.53 -5.91
C GLN A 160 21.36 -0.90 -6.01
N LYS A 161 20.53 -1.91 -5.74
CA LYS A 161 20.87 -3.32 -5.80
C LYS A 161 19.77 -4.11 -6.50
N ASP A 162 20.13 -5.25 -7.06
CA ASP A 162 19.16 -6.20 -7.58
C ASP A 162 18.54 -7.02 -6.45
N SER A 163 17.24 -7.27 -6.56
CA SER A 163 16.48 -8.12 -5.65
C SER A 163 15.36 -8.83 -6.44
N PRO A 164 15.12 -10.12 -6.21
CA PRO A 164 14.10 -10.88 -6.93
C PRO A 164 12.67 -10.43 -6.66
N PHE A 165 12.46 -9.64 -5.61
CA PHE A 165 11.12 -9.15 -5.22
C PHE A 165 10.88 -7.69 -5.62
N THR A 166 11.86 -7.05 -6.23
CA THR A 166 11.78 -5.63 -6.58
C THR A 166 11.06 -5.44 -7.92
N THR A 167 10.18 -4.45 -7.96
CA THR A 167 9.56 -3.97 -9.21
C THR A 167 10.45 -2.93 -9.86
N TYR A 168 11.03 -3.30 -11.00
CA TYR A 168 11.89 -2.44 -11.81
C TYR A 168 11.07 -1.67 -12.82
N VAL A 169 11.45 -0.42 -13.06
CA VAL A 169 10.71 0.49 -13.95
C VAL A 169 11.68 1.15 -14.94
N GLU A 170 11.36 1.04 -16.22
CA GLU A 170 11.98 1.85 -17.27
C GLU A 170 11.13 3.09 -17.52
N LEU A 171 11.74 4.26 -17.46
CA LEU A 171 11.06 5.53 -17.67
C LEU A 171 11.52 6.19 -18.98
N ASN A 172 10.57 6.77 -19.72
CA ASN A 172 10.87 7.66 -20.85
C ASN A 172 11.31 9.06 -20.36
N ARG A 173 11.61 9.95 -21.31
CA ARG A 173 12.02 11.34 -21.00
C ARG A 173 10.94 12.16 -20.28
N ARG A 174 9.65 11.76 -20.40
CA ARG A 174 8.50 12.41 -19.74
C ARG A 174 8.22 11.82 -18.34
N LYS A 175 9.06 10.87 -17.88
CA LYS A 175 8.89 10.11 -16.64
C LYS A 175 7.63 9.22 -16.64
N GLU A 176 7.19 8.78 -17.81
CA GLU A 176 6.15 7.77 -17.96
C GLU A 176 6.81 6.38 -17.98
N ALA A 177 6.19 5.41 -17.33
CA ALA A 177 6.65 4.04 -17.33
C ALA A 177 6.40 3.41 -18.71
N VAL A 178 7.46 2.93 -19.35
CA VAL A 178 7.41 2.25 -20.66
C VAL A 178 7.59 0.74 -20.53
N ASP A 179 8.23 0.28 -19.46
CA ASP A 179 8.36 -1.13 -19.12
C ASP A 179 8.39 -1.32 -17.61
N ILE A 180 7.74 -2.38 -17.11
CA ILE A 180 7.69 -2.74 -15.70
C ILE A 180 8.01 -4.23 -15.60
N ARG A 181 9.00 -4.57 -14.76
CA ARG A 181 9.45 -5.95 -14.55
C ARG A 181 9.55 -6.27 -13.07
N VAL A 182 9.16 -7.47 -12.70
CA VAL A 182 9.29 -7.97 -11.33
C VAL A 182 10.41 -9.00 -11.28
N GLY A 183 11.33 -8.84 -10.35
CA GLY A 183 12.37 -9.82 -10.03
C GLY A 183 13.69 -9.58 -10.75
N ASP A 184 13.77 -9.66 -12.06
CA ASP A 184 15.03 -9.60 -12.79
C ASP A 184 15.22 -8.30 -13.59
N SER A 185 16.34 -7.62 -13.36
CA SER A 185 16.74 -6.41 -14.07
C SER A 185 17.89 -6.62 -15.04
N ASN A 186 18.14 -7.85 -15.47
CA ASN A 186 19.37 -8.32 -16.12
C ASN A 186 19.82 -7.55 -17.37
N ASP A 187 19.03 -6.67 -17.94
CA ASP A 187 19.39 -5.94 -19.16
C ASP A 187 19.92 -4.51 -18.93
N GLY A 188 20.06 -4.08 -17.69
CA GLY A 188 20.61 -2.77 -17.34
C GLY A 188 19.77 -1.56 -17.79
N LYS A 189 18.60 -1.78 -18.41
CA LYS A 189 17.71 -0.71 -18.91
C LYS A 189 16.87 -0.10 -17.79
N CYS A 190 16.38 -0.93 -16.88
CA CYS A 190 15.59 -0.46 -15.74
C CYS A 190 16.50 0.19 -14.70
N LYS A 191 16.48 1.52 -14.65
CA LYS A 191 17.31 2.34 -13.74
C LYS A 191 16.56 2.75 -12.47
N HIS A 192 15.26 2.48 -12.40
CA HIS A 192 14.40 2.86 -11.30
C HIS A 192 13.73 1.63 -10.69
N VAL A 193 13.39 1.75 -9.43
CA VAL A 193 12.63 0.73 -8.69
C VAL A 193 11.43 1.40 -8.01
N SER A 194 10.31 0.69 -7.98
CA SER A 194 9.13 1.12 -7.24
C SER A 194 9.41 1.10 -5.73
N LEU A 195 8.91 2.12 -5.04
CA LEU A 195 8.84 2.14 -3.58
C LEU A 195 7.54 1.54 -3.04
N GLY A 196 6.73 0.88 -3.88
CA GLY A 196 5.45 0.34 -3.42
C GLY A 196 4.43 1.41 -3.01
N VAL A 197 4.58 2.66 -3.48
CA VAL A 197 3.65 3.75 -3.21
C VAL A 197 3.00 4.20 -4.51
N TYR A 198 1.66 4.18 -4.52
CA TYR A 198 0.86 4.43 -5.71
C TYR A 198 -0.27 5.41 -5.41
N VAL A 199 -0.62 6.24 -6.38
CA VAL A 199 -1.78 7.14 -6.35
C VAL A 199 -2.65 6.87 -7.55
N MET A 200 -3.97 6.74 -7.34
CA MET A 200 -4.94 6.54 -8.40
C MET A 200 -6.33 7.01 -8.02
N ASN A 201 -7.21 7.16 -9.01
CA ASN A 201 -8.60 7.46 -8.78
C ASN A 201 -9.29 6.30 -8.04
N ARG A 202 -10.07 6.61 -6.99
CA ARG A 202 -10.74 5.58 -6.17
C ARG A 202 -11.76 4.76 -6.95
N GLN A 203 -12.56 5.38 -7.80
CA GLN A 203 -13.57 4.67 -8.61
C GLN A 203 -12.90 3.75 -9.64
N TYR A 204 -11.82 4.23 -10.24
CA TYR A 204 -11.03 3.42 -11.17
C TYR A 204 -10.43 2.20 -10.48
N LEU A 205 -9.87 2.37 -9.26
CA LEU A 205 -9.37 1.25 -8.45
C LEU A 205 -10.48 0.21 -8.18
N ILE A 206 -11.67 0.66 -7.73
CA ILE A 206 -12.79 -0.25 -7.44
C ILE A 206 -13.19 -1.03 -8.70
N HIS A 207 -13.25 -0.37 -9.85
CA HIS A 207 -13.60 -1.02 -11.11
C HIS A 207 -12.54 -2.05 -11.52
N MET A 208 -11.27 -1.66 -11.50
CA MET A 208 -10.14 -2.55 -11.80
C MET A 208 -10.11 -3.78 -10.89
N LEU A 209 -10.34 -3.61 -9.58
CA LEU A 209 -10.39 -4.72 -8.63
C LEU A 209 -11.56 -5.67 -8.92
N SER A 210 -12.72 -5.14 -9.30
CA SER A 210 -13.88 -5.93 -9.71
C SER A 210 -13.58 -6.78 -10.94
N ASP A 211 -12.90 -6.18 -11.93
CA ASP A 211 -12.49 -6.88 -13.15
C ASP A 211 -11.45 -7.97 -12.86
N CYS A 212 -10.45 -7.67 -12.02
CA CYS A 212 -9.44 -8.64 -11.60
C CYS A 212 -10.07 -9.86 -10.90
N VAL A 213 -11.04 -9.65 -10.02
CA VAL A 213 -11.77 -10.73 -9.35
C VAL A 213 -12.56 -11.56 -10.36
N THR A 214 -13.26 -10.91 -11.29
CA THR A 214 -14.09 -11.57 -12.30
C THR A 214 -13.27 -12.46 -13.25
N HIS A 215 -12.07 -11.99 -13.62
CA HIS A 215 -11.18 -12.70 -14.55
C HIS A 215 -10.13 -13.56 -13.82
N ASN A 216 -10.20 -13.68 -12.49
CA ASN A 216 -9.24 -14.41 -11.66
C ASN A 216 -7.77 -13.94 -11.81
N CYS A 217 -7.55 -12.65 -12.09
CA CYS A 217 -6.25 -12.01 -12.23
C CYS A 217 -5.80 -11.38 -10.90
N ILE A 218 -5.73 -12.18 -9.82
CA ILE A 218 -5.53 -11.70 -8.44
C ILE A 218 -4.18 -12.09 -7.83
N HIS A 219 -3.24 -12.46 -8.68
CA HIS A 219 -1.86 -12.79 -8.30
C HIS A 219 -0.93 -11.58 -8.34
#